data_9d0c1e6a0c49f8eeb8131f0e5ad945d3
#
_entry.id   9d0c1e6a0c49f8eeb8131f0e5ad945d3
#
_cell.length_a   1.000
_cell.length_b   1.000
_cell.length_c   1.000
_cell.angle_alpha   90.00
_cell.angle_beta   90.00
_cell.angle_gamma   90.00
#
_symmetry.space_group_name_H-M   'P 1'
#
loop_
_entity.id
_entity.type
_entity.pdbx_description
1 polymer ?
#
loop_
_entity_poly.entity_id
_entity_poly.type
_entity_poly.pdbx_seq_one_letter_code
_entity_poly.pdbx_strand_id
1 'polypeptide(L)'
;MAAEKAEIDALKKECDSLRTKIEAARKAVNDGSMSSAAGGVASVGRVQLKLRKTLKGHLAKIYAMHWSADSRQMVSASQDGKLLIWDTFTGNKLVAVPLKSAWVMSVAFAPSGNLVASGGLDNICTVYNVKAASPKTLRELDAHTGYLSCCRFISDTEILTASGDTTCCLWDLETGKQKIIFTNHIGDCMSLALSPDMNTFISGACDSLAKLWDLREGACKQTFTGHTSDINAISFFPSGNAIITGSDDCSCKMYDLRSDQEVIGYQDTSLNAGVTSVALSNSGRLIFAGYDDFNCHIWDSLKGEKV
;
A
#
# COMPACT_ATOMS: atom_id res chain seq x y z
N MET A 1 12.96 -17.43 36.65
CA MET A 1 11.56 -17.81 36.26
C MET A 1 10.48 -17.06 37.02
N ALA A 2 10.32 -17.17 38.39
CA ALA A 2 9.26 -16.42 39.11
C ALA A 2 9.49 -14.89 39.10
N ALA A 3 10.72 -14.44 39.33
CA ALA A 3 11.09 -13.02 39.28
C ALA A 3 10.93 -12.43 37.87
N GLU A 4 11.34 -13.13 36.84
CA GLU A 4 11.18 -12.71 35.43
C GLU A 4 9.69 -12.61 35.02
N LYS A 5 8.87 -13.55 35.49
CA LYS A 5 7.41 -13.50 35.28
C LYS A 5 6.78 -12.27 35.94
N ALA A 6 7.19 -11.94 37.16
CA ALA A 6 6.71 -10.76 37.86
C ALA A 6 7.14 -9.46 37.17
N GLU A 7 8.35 -9.40 36.64
CA GLU A 7 8.84 -8.26 35.84
C GLU A 7 8.08 -8.11 34.53
N ILE A 8 7.82 -9.20 33.80
CA ILE A 8 6.99 -9.20 32.59
C ILE A 8 5.57 -8.72 32.92
N ASP A 9 4.97 -9.15 33.99
CA ASP A 9 3.62 -8.72 34.37
C ASP A 9 3.58 -7.26 34.82
N ALA A 10 4.65 -6.75 35.44
CA ALA A 10 4.79 -5.33 35.75
C ALA A 10 4.91 -4.47 34.48
N LEU A 11 5.76 -4.88 33.54
CA LEU A 11 5.92 -4.19 32.25
C LEU A 11 4.63 -4.18 31.42
N LYS A 12 3.87 -5.28 31.41
CA LYS A 12 2.55 -5.32 30.76
C LYS A 12 1.59 -4.31 31.36
N LYS A 13 1.50 -4.23 32.70
CA LYS A 13 0.65 -3.23 33.39
C LYS A 13 1.07 -1.80 33.08
N GLU A 14 2.36 -1.55 32.99
CA GLU A 14 2.89 -0.24 32.62
C GLU A 14 2.51 0.11 31.16
N CYS A 15 2.67 -0.82 30.22
CA CYS A 15 2.23 -0.65 28.84
C CYS A 15 0.72 -0.33 28.74
N ASP A 16 -0.13 -1.06 29.46
CA ASP A 16 -1.57 -0.80 29.46
C ASP A 16 -1.92 0.55 30.08
N SER A 17 -1.22 0.95 31.14
CA SER A 17 -1.36 2.28 31.74
C SER A 17 -0.95 3.38 30.77
N LEU A 18 0.17 3.22 30.04
CA LEU A 18 0.64 4.17 29.05
C LEU A 18 -0.32 4.28 27.87
N ARG A 19 -0.84 3.16 27.38
CA ARG A 19 -1.89 3.15 26.32
C ARG A 19 -3.11 3.95 26.77
N THR A 20 -3.63 3.72 27.94
CA THR A 20 -4.78 4.44 28.48
C THR A 20 -4.51 5.96 28.60
N LYS A 21 -3.30 6.35 29.00
CA LYS A 21 -2.89 7.75 29.07
C LYS A 21 -2.79 8.40 27.68
N ILE A 22 -2.25 7.68 26.71
CA ILE A 22 -2.17 8.13 25.32
C ILE A 22 -3.57 8.34 24.75
N GLU A 23 -4.48 7.37 24.92
CA GLU A 23 -5.87 7.48 24.47
C GLU A 23 -6.60 8.66 25.11
N ALA A 24 -6.43 8.85 26.40
CA ALA A 24 -7.02 10.00 27.11
C ALA A 24 -6.46 11.33 26.60
N ALA A 25 -5.15 11.44 26.38
CA ALA A 25 -4.52 12.62 25.83
C ALA A 25 -4.98 12.92 24.40
N ARG A 26 -5.06 11.90 23.53
CA ARG A 26 -5.59 12.02 22.18
C ARG A 26 -7.03 12.50 22.17
N LYS A 27 -7.88 11.95 23.03
CA LYS A 27 -9.29 12.35 23.16
C LYS A 27 -9.44 13.78 23.67
N ALA A 28 -8.54 14.26 24.51
CA ALA A 28 -8.55 15.62 25.04
C ALA A 28 -8.16 16.68 24.01
N VAL A 29 -7.38 16.31 23.01
CA VAL A 29 -6.95 17.19 21.89
C VAL A 29 -7.94 17.18 20.73
N ASN A 30 -8.81 16.17 20.68
CA ASN A 30 -9.79 16.02 19.59
C ASN A 30 -10.97 16.97 19.81
N ASP A 31 -10.95 18.12 19.14
CA ASP A 31 -11.90 19.23 19.30
C ASP A 31 -13.04 19.24 18.27
N GLY A 32 -13.02 18.33 17.29
CA GLY A 32 -14.07 18.21 16.28
C GLY A 32 -13.96 16.94 15.41
N SER A 33 -15.08 16.54 14.82
CA SER A 33 -15.09 15.47 13.83
C SER A 33 -14.90 16.03 12.42
N MET A 34 -14.29 15.21 11.52
CA MET A 34 -14.16 15.57 10.10
C MET A 34 -15.52 15.89 9.46
N SER A 35 -16.55 15.14 9.78
CA SER A 35 -17.92 15.36 9.26
C SER A 35 -18.49 16.71 9.75
N SER A 36 -18.17 17.13 10.99
CA SER A 36 -18.54 18.45 11.50
C SER A 36 -17.80 19.57 10.78
N ALA A 37 -16.49 19.42 10.59
CA ALA A 37 -15.68 20.37 9.83
C ALA A 37 -16.10 20.47 8.37
N ALA A 38 -16.54 19.37 7.77
CA ALA A 38 -17.04 19.31 6.40
C ALA A 38 -18.53 19.67 6.24
N GLY A 39 -19.22 20.15 7.30
CA GLY A 39 -20.65 20.46 7.28
C GLY A 39 -21.07 21.46 6.20
N GLY A 40 -20.22 22.45 5.91
CA GLY A 40 -20.44 23.44 4.86
C GLY A 40 -20.03 22.99 3.44
N VAL A 41 -19.44 21.82 3.28
CA VAL A 41 -18.99 21.31 1.99
C VAL A 41 -20.14 20.57 1.28
N ALA A 42 -20.38 20.91 0.01
CA ALA A 42 -21.40 20.21 -0.79
C ALA A 42 -21.08 18.73 -0.90
N SER A 43 -22.12 17.88 -0.83
CA SER A 43 -21.99 16.44 -1.06
C SER A 43 -21.58 16.17 -2.51
N VAL A 44 -20.74 15.16 -2.69
CA VAL A 44 -20.42 14.63 -4.01
C VAL A 44 -21.67 13.90 -4.52
N GLY A 45 -22.18 14.30 -5.67
CA GLY A 45 -23.28 13.57 -6.32
C GLY A 45 -22.82 12.17 -6.76
N ARG A 46 -23.75 11.31 -7.11
CA ARG A 46 -23.47 9.94 -7.54
C ARG A 46 -22.42 9.89 -8.66
N VAL A 47 -21.30 9.26 -8.38
CA VAL A 47 -20.23 9.05 -9.36
C VAL A 47 -20.63 7.96 -10.35
N GLN A 48 -20.67 8.29 -11.64
CA GLN A 48 -20.92 7.33 -12.71
C GLN A 48 -19.61 6.96 -13.40
N LEU A 49 -19.13 5.76 -13.15
CA LEU A 49 -18.00 5.21 -13.89
C LEU A 49 -18.46 4.71 -15.27
N LYS A 50 -17.71 5.08 -16.32
CA LYS A 50 -17.94 4.60 -17.69
C LYS A 50 -16.74 3.81 -18.17
N LEU A 51 -16.98 2.60 -18.66
CA LEU A 51 -15.94 1.80 -19.31
C LEU A 51 -15.44 2.56 -20.55
N ARG A 52 -14.15 2.89 -20.55
CA ARG A 52 -13.49 3.58 -21.69
C ARG A 52 -12.83 2.59 -22.64
N LYS A 53 -12.07 1.63 -22.07
CA LYS A 53 -11.35 0.61 -22.84
C LYS A 53 -11.28 -0.70 -22.05
N THR A 54 -11.18 -1.79 -22.79
CA THR A 54 -10.86 -3.12 -22.25
C THR A 54 -9.52 -3.54 -22.83
N LEU A 55 -8.53 -3.76 -21.96
CA LEU A 55 -7.21 -4.23 -22.34
C LEU A 55 -7.22 -5.76 -22.36
N LYS A 56 -7.26 -6.33 -23.57
CA LYS A 56 -7.38 -7.79 -23.76
C LYS A 56 -6.02 -8.39 -24.10
N GLY A 57 -5.58 -9.41 -23.36
CA GLY A 57 -4.31 -10.06 -23.65
C GLY A 57 -3.80 -11.03 -22.59
N HIS A 58 -4.22 -10.88 -21.32
CA HIS A 58 -3.97 -11.89 -20.31
C HIS A 58 -4.91 -13.08 -20.45
N LEU A 59 -4.41 -14.27 -20.12
CA LEU A 59 -5.13 -15.55 -20.22
C LEU A 59 -5.55 -16.11 -18.85
N ALA A 60 -5.12 -15.46 -17.75
CA ALA A 60 -5.40 -15.86 -16.39
C ALA A 60 -5.69 -14.65 -15.51
N LYS A 61 -5.89 -14.86 -14.21
CA LYS A 61 -6.15 -13.82 -13.21
C LYS A 61 -5.05 -12.76 -13.21
N ILE A 62 -5.44 -11.48 -13.12
CA ILE A 62 -4.55 -10.35 -12.97
C ILE A 62 -4.46 -10.02 -11.48
N TYR A 63 -3.26 -10.04 -10.91
CA TYR A 63 -3.05 -9.80 -9.49
C TYR A 63 -2.63 -8.37 -9.16
N ALA A 64 -1.91 -7.73 -10.06
CA ALA A 64 -1.39 -6.39 -9.81
C ALA A 64 -1.34 -5.56 -11.08
N MET A 65 -1.43 -4.26 -10.90
CA MET A 65 -1.24 -3.26 -11.95
C MET A 65 -0.60 -2.00 -11.39
N HIS A 66 0.13 -1.28 -12.26
CA HIS A 66 0.70 0.01 -11.89
C HIS A 66 0.79 0.94 -13.11
N TRP A 67 0.51 2.22 -12.91
CA TRP A 67 0.63 3.24 -13.94
C TRP A 67 2.07 3.74 -14.06
N SER A 68 2.48 4.11 -15.27
CA SER A 68 3.70 4.91 -15.48
C SER A 68 3.50 6.34 -14.96
N ALA A 69 4.61 7.00 -14.61
CA ALA A 69 4.57 8.36 -14.06
C ALA A 69 3.94 9.39 -15.03
N ASP A 70 4.08 9.18 -16.32
CA ASP A 70 3.49 10.03 -17.38
C ASP A 70 2.01 9.72 -17.65
N SER A 71 1.41 8.76 -16.96
CA SER A 71 0.03 8.30 -17.11
C SER A 71 -0.33 7.80 -18.52
N ARG A 72 0.66 7.44 -19.35
CA ARG A 72 0.45 6.95 -20.72
C ARG A 72 0.50 5.45 -20.84
N GLN A 73 1.24 4.81 -19.95
CA GLN A 73 1.42 3.37 -19.95
C GLN A 73 0.92 2.77 -18.65
N MET A 74 0.58 1.51 -18.71
CA MET A 74 0.22 0.70 -17.55
C MET A 74 0.88 -0.66 -17.66
N VAL A 75 1.40 -1.18 -16.57
CA VAL A 75 1.86 -2.57 -16.47
C VAL A 75 0.84 -3.38 -15.69
N SER A 76 0.59 -4.59 -16.13
CA SER A 76 -0.25 -5.57 -15.43
C SER A 76 0.49 -6.90 -15.31
N ALA A 77 0.29 -7.57 -14.17
CA ALA A 77 0.87 -8.88 -13.86
C ALA A 77 -0.23 -9.93 -13.72
N SER A 78 -0.03 -11.09 -14.33
CA SER A 78 -1.03 -12.15 -14.34
C SER A 78 -0.41 -13.52 -14.06
N GLN A 79 -1.26 -14.41 -13.55
CA GLN A 79 -0.96 -15.82 -13.33
C GLN A 79 -0.66 -16.59 -14.64
N ASP A 80 -0.83 -15.96 -15.81
CA ASP A 80 -0.38 -16.53 -17.08
C ASP A 80 1.15 -16.47 -17.26
N GLY A 81 1.88 -16.03 -16.23
CA GLY A 81 3.34 -15.95 -16.23
C GLY A 81 3.89 -14.78 -17.04
N LYS A 82 3.14 -13.70 -17.22
CA LYS A 82 3.56 -12.54 -18.01
C LYS A 82 3.27 -11.23 -17.32
N LEU A 83 4.17 -10.25 -17.55
CA LEU A 83 3.83 -8.84 -17.43
C LEU A 83 3.49 -8.33 -18.81
N LEU A 84 2.41 -7.56 -18.91
CA LEU A 84 2.04 -6.84 -20.13
C LEU A 84 2.11 -5.33 -19.88
N ILE A 85 2.79 -4.63 -20.78
CA ILE A 85 2.81 -3.18 -20.80
C ILE A 85 1.87 -2.72 -21.90
N TRP A 86 0.99 -1.82 -21.53
CA TRP A 86 -0.09 -1.30 -22.36
C TRP A 86 0.10 0.18 -22.65
N ASP A 87 -0.20 0.58 -23.88
CA ASP A 87 -0.54 1.96 -24.20
C ASP A 87 -2.01 2.20 -23.81
N THR A 88 -2.25 3.03 -22.83
CA THR A 88 -3.59 3.23 -22.27
C THR A 88 -4.48 4.07 -23.19
N PHE A 89 -3.88 4.87 -24.07
CA PHE A 89 -4.63 5.66 -25.05
C PHE A 89 -5.12 4.80 -26.22
N THR A 90 -4.25 4.02 -26.82
CA THR A 90 -4.62 3.14 -27.94
C THR A 90 -5.26 1.84 -27.47
N GLY A 91 -4.93 1.36 -26.28
CA GLY A 91 -5.32 0.07 -25.75
C GLY A 91 -4.46 -1.09 -26.26
N ASN A 92 -3.38 -0.77 -26.96
CA ASN A 92 -2.48 -1.77 -27.55
C ASN A 92 -1.48 -2.29 -26.52
N LYS A 93 -1.13 -3.57 -26.67
CA LYS A 93 -0.02 -4.17 -25.96
C LYS A 93 1.30 -3.70 -26.59
N LEU A 94 2.16 -3.10 -25.79
CA LEU A 94 3.47 -2.63 -26.23
C LEU A 94 4.54 -3.68 -26.04
N VAL A 95 4.60 -4.26 -24.83
CA VAL A 95 5.65 -5.20 -24.43
C VAL A 95 5.03 -6.35 -23.64
N ALA A 96 5.56 -7.55 -23.82
CA ALA A 96 5.28 -8.70 -23.00
C ALA A 96 6.59 -9.21 -22.38
N VAL A 97 6.64 -9.30 -21.06
CA VAL A 97 7.80 -9.79 -20.31
C VAL A 97 7.44 -11.17 -19.74
N PRO A 98 8.11 -12.25 -20.14
CA PRO A 98 7.91 -13.55 -19.53
C PRO A 98 8.50 -13.53 -18.12
N LEU A 99 7.76 -14.08 -17.16
CA LEU A 99 8.14 -14.20 -15.76
C LEU A 99 8.71 -15.59 -15.48
N LYS A 100 9.62 -15.67 -14.51
CA LYS A 100 10.12 -16.95 -14.00
C LYS A 100 9.08 -17.68 -13.14
N SER A 101 8.32 -16.91 -12.35
CA SER A 101 7.21 -17.41 -11.53
C SER A 101 5.90 -16.81 -12.01
N ALA A 102 4.86 -17.62 -12.11
CA ALA A 102 3.51 -17.19 -12.43
C ALA A 102 2.77 -16.55 -11.22
N TRP A 103 3.28 -16.78 -10.00
CA TRP A 103 2.66 -16.31 -8.77
C TRP A 103 3.15 -14.90 -8.40
N VAL A 104 2.79 -13.91 -9.21
CA VAL A 104 3.15 -12.51 -9.03
C VAL A 104 2.10 -11.81 -8.20
N MET A 105 2.51 -11.14 -7.13
CA MET A 105 1.61 -10.39 -6.23
C MET A 105 1.71 -8.89 -6.43
N SER A 106 2.84 -8.38 -6.90
CA SER A 106 3.06 -6.96 -7.09
C SER A 106 3.84 -6.64 -8.34
N VAL A 107 3.59 -5.45 -8.88
CA VAL A 107 4.29 -4.88 -10.02
C VAL A 107 4.43 -3.37 -9.86
N ALA A 108 5.53 -2.80 -10.32
CA ALA A 108 5.78 -1.37 -10.28
C ALA A 108 6.51 -0.88 -11.52
N PHE A 109 6.18 0.34 -11.97
CA PHE A 109 6.97 1.13 -12.92
C PHE A 109 7.96 2.01 -12.18
N ALA A 110 9.18 2.12 -12.71
CA ALA A 110 10.12 3.15 -12.31
C ALA A 110 9.69 4.54 -12.82
N PRO A 111 10.11 5.63 -12.16
CA PRO A 111 9.74 6.99 -12.55
C PRO A 111 10.07 7.33 -13.99
N SER A 112 11.19 6.85 -14.54
CA SER A 112 11.58 7.07 -15.95
C SER A 112 10.72 6.31 -16.96
N GLY A 113 9.94 5.31 -16.52
CA GLY A 113 9.21 4.40 -17.40
C GLY A 113 10.09 3.40 -18.17
N ASN A 114 11.38 3.29 -17.82
CA ASN A 114 12.33 2.39 -18.47
C ASN A 114 12.44 1.03 -17.82
N LEU A 115 12.15 0.98 -16.51
CA LEU A 115 12.25 -0.22 -15.68
C LEU A 115 10.88 -0.59 -15.14
N VAL A 116 10.69 -1.89 -14.98
CA VAL A 116 9.54 -2.48 -14.30
C VAL A 116 10.05 -3.52 -13.32
N ALA A 117 9.47 -3.58 -12.14
CA ALA A 117 9.75 -4.60 -11.15
C ALA A 117 8.53 -5.49 -10.94
N SER A 118 8.77 -6.75 -10.60
CA SER A 118 7.75 -7.69 -10.15
C SER A 118 8.26 -8.56 -9.02
N GLY A 119 7.36 -9.03 -8.18
CA GLY A 119 7.66 -9.97 -7.11
C GLY A 119 6.42 -10.73 -6.66
N GLY A 120 6.62 -11.85 -6.00
CA GLY A 120 5.54 -12.72 -5.57
C GLY A 120 6.01 -13.88 -4.68
N LEU A 121 5.42 -15.05 -4.87
CA LEU A 121 5.66 -16.25 -4.06
C LEU A 121 7.06 -16.87 -4.24
N ASP A 122 7.85 -16.39 -5.19
CA ASP A 122 9.25 -16.78 -5.36
C ASP A 122 10.20 -16.04 -4.42
N ASN A 123 9.70 -15.11 -3.61
CA ASN A 123 10.44 -14.28 -2.65
C ASN A 123 11.45 -13.32 -3.31
N ILE A 124 11.48 -13.23 -4.63
CA ILE A 124 12.47 -12.46 -5.39
C ILE A 124 11.81 -11.23 -6.00
N CYS A 125 12.44 -10.06 -5.83
CA CYS A 125 12.08 -8.90 -6.62
C CYS A 125 12.92 -8.87 -7.89
N THR A 126 12.30 -9.10 -9.04
CA THR A 126 12.98 -9.06 -10.33
C THR A 126 12.71 -7.74 -11.04
N VAL A 127 13.77 -7.05 -11.45
CA VAL A 127 13.71 -5.79 -12.18
C VAL A 127 14.07 -6.03 -13.65
N TYR A 128 13.24 -5.51 -14.54
CA TYR A 128 13.36 -5.66 -15.99
C TYR A 128 13.59 -4.31 -16.66
N ASN A 129 14.49 -4.27 -17.65
CA ASN A 129 14.58 -3.14 -18.59
C ASN A 129 13.62 -3.41 -19.76
N VAL A 130 12.65 -2.52 -19.94
CA VAL A 130 11.55 -2.67 -20.91
C VAL A 130 11.70 -1.75 -22.14
N LYS A 131 12.71 -0.89 -22.17
CA LYS A 131 13.05 -0.07 -23.36
C LYS A 131 13.95 -0.78 -24.37
N ALA A 132 14.61 -1.87 -23.96
CA ALA A 132 15.41 -2.67 -24.87
C ALA A 132 14.50 -3.32 -25.94
N ALA A 133 15.04 -3.58 -27.11
CA ALA A 133 14.31 -4.24 -28.22
C ALA A 133 13.67 -5.58 -27.78
N SER A 134 14.23 -6.25 -26.79
CA SER A 134 13.62 -7.33 -26.03
C SER A 134 13.77 -7.05 -24.54
N PRO A 135 12.74 -7.26 -23.72
CA PRO A 135 12.84 -7.10 -22.27
C PRO A 135 13.96 -7.98 -21.71
N LYS A 136 14.78 -7.40 -20.83
CA LYS A 136 15.89 -8.14 -20.18
C LYS A 136 15.79 -7.98 -18.68
N THR A 137 16.04 -9.06 -17.94
CA THR A 137 16.26 -8.99 -16.49
C THR A 137 17.49 -8.14 -16.21
N LEU A 138 17.33 -7.10 -15.43
CA LEU A 138 18.41 -6.21 -15.00
C LEU A 138 19.00 -6.67 -13.68
N ARG A 139 18.13 -6.99 -12.70
CA ARG A 139 18.50 -7.44 -11.36
C ARG A 139 17.50 -8.44 -10.80
N GLU A 140 17.98 -9.31 -9.94
CA GLU A 140 17.20 -10.18 -9.05
C GLU A 140 17.63 -9.88 -7.62
N LEU A 141 16.69 -9.52 -6.77
CA LEU A 141 16.91 -9.13 -5.38
C LEU A 141 16.29 -10.25 -4.52
N ASP A 142 17.14 -11.11 -3.95
CA ASP A 142 16.78 -12.44 -3.44
C ASP A 142 17.03 -12.66 -1.94
N ALA A 143 17.09 -11.59 -1.14
CA ALA A 143 17.37 -11.74 0.29
C ALA A 143 16.14 -11.86 1.20
N HIS A 144 14.92 -11.64 0.68
CA HIS A 144 13.71 -11.92 1.45
C HIS A 144 13.51 -13.41 1.66
N THR A 145 13.04 -13.79 2.85
CA THR A 145 12.75 -15.18 3.21
C THR A 145 11.28 -15.55 3.10
N GLY A 146 10.39 -14.58 2.89
CA GLY A 146 8.98 -14.73 2.62
C GLY A 146 8.58 -14.12 1.28
N TYR A 147 7.34 -14.37 0.85
CA TYR A 147 6.82 -13.87 -0.42
C TYR A 147 6.87 -12.34 -0.51
N LEU A 148 7.05 -11.81 -1.71
CA LEU A 148 6.94 -10.38 -1.97
C LEU A 148 5.49 -9.98 -2.16
N SER A 149 4.98 -9.14 -1.27
CA SER A 149 3.62 -8.62 -1.31
C SER A 149 3.51 -7.32 -2.10
N CYS A 150 4.51 -6.44 -1.99
CA CYS A 150 4.52 -5.14 -2.65
C CYS A 150 5.92 -4.67 -3.01
N CYS A 151 6.05 -3.96 -4.12
CA CYS A 151 7.28 -3.27 -4.51
C CYS A 151 6.94 -1.87 -5.05
N ARG A 152 7.83 -0.88 -4.80
CA ARG A 152 7.69 0.50 -5.30
C ARG A 152 9.06 1.09 -5.57
N PHE A 153 9.25 1.67 -6.74
CA PHE A 153 10.46 2.43 -7.05
C PHE A 153 10.45 3.78 -6.34
N ILE A 154 11.56 4.13 -5.70
CA ILE A 154 11.83 5.46 -5.20
C ILE A 154 12.46 6.30 -6.31
N SER A 155 13.40 5.69 -7.02
CA SER A 155 14.09 6.24 -8.19
C SER A 155 14.41 5.13 -9.19
N ASP A 156 15.09 5.45 -10.28
CA ASP A 156 15.56 4.42 -11.22
C ASP A 156 16.71 3.56 -10.64
N THR A 157 17.31 3.99 -9.53
CA THR A 157 18.42 3.29 -8.86
C THR A 157 18.03 2.68 -7.52
N GLU A 158 16.82 2.97 -7.01
CA GLU A 158 16.38 2.48 -5.69
C GLU A 158 14.96 1.94 -5.74
N ILE A 159 14.74 0.80 -5.10
CA ILE A 159 13.44 0.16 -4.96
C ILE A 159 13.19 -0.27 -3.53
N LEU A 160 11.95 -0.11 -3.09
CA LEU A 160 11.44 -0.55 -1.80
C LEU A 160 10.56 -1.79 -2.00
N THR A 161 10.74 -2.78 -1.13
CA THR A 161 9.95 -4.03 -1.14
C THR A 161 9.34 -4.30 0.23
N ALA A 162 8.18 -4.95 0.24
CA ALA A 162 7.56 -5.53 1.43
C ALA A 162 7.39 -7.03 1.26
N SER A 163 7.50 -7.76 2.35
CA SER A 163 7.49 -9.22 2.34
C SER A 163 6.69 -9.84 3.47
N GLY A 164 6.21 -11.06 3.23
CA GLY A 164 5.66 -11.95 4.24
C GLY A 164 6.67 -12.41 5.29
N ASP A 165 7.95 -12.04 5.16
CA ASP A 165 8.95 -12.22 6.23
C ASP A 165 8.88 -11.15 7.32
N THR A 166 7.82 -10.33 7.34
CA THR A 166 7.57 -9.22 8.29
C THR A 166 8.45 -7.99 8.10
N THR A 167 9.28 -7.96 7.05
CA THR A 167 10.22 -6.86 6.81
C THR A 167 9.89 -6.09 5.54
N CYS A 168 10.34 -4.83 5.51
CA CYS A 168 10.49 -4.06 4.27
C CYS A 168 11.97 -3.81 4.02
N CYS A 169 12.38 -3.76 2.75
CA CYS A 169 13.79 -3.57 2.38
C CYS A 169 13.93 -2.47 1.33
N LEU A 170 14.91 -1.58 1.56
CA LEU A 170 15.39 -0.63 0.56
C LEU A 170 16.59 -1.22 -0.16
N TRP A 171 16.55 -1.23 -1.48
CA TRP A 171 17.58 -1.81 -2.33
C TRP A 171 18.24 -0.78 -3.22
N ASP A 172 19.52 -0.97 -3.46
CA ASP A 172 20.28 -0.31 -4.50
C ASP A 172 20.34 -1.20 -5.75
N LEU A 173 19.81 -0.72 -6.86
CA LEU A 173 19.76 -1.47 -8.12
C LEU A 173 21.10 -1.52 -8.86
N GLU A 174 22.00 -0.59 -8.60
CA GLU A 174 23.34 -0.61 -9.22
C GLU A 174 24.18 -1.74 -8.64
N THR A 175 24.17 -1.88 -7.33
CA THR A 175 24.93 -2.91 -6.62
C THR A 175 24.17 -4.22 -6.41
N GLY A 176 22.82 -4.17 -6.43
CA GLY A 176 21.95 -5.30 -6.09
C GLY A 176 21.89 -5.62 -4.60
N LYS A 177 22.36 -4.71 -3.73
CA LYS A 177 22.45 -4.94 -2.28
C LYS A 177 21.32 -4.24 -1.52
N GLN A 178 20.96 -4.83 -0.39
CA GLN A 178 20.10 -4.16 0.59
C GLN A 178 20.84 -2.96 1.21
N LYS A 179 20.21 -1.79 1.21
CA LYS A 179 20.71 -0.59 1.88
C LYS A 179 20.21 -0.51 3.31
N ILE A 180 18.92 -0.74 3.51
CA ILE A 180 18.24 -0.66 4.81
C ILE A 180 17.21 -1.77 4.91
N ILE A 181 17.12 -2.39 6.07
CA ILE A 181 16.08 -3.35 6.42
C ILE A 181 15.22 -2.72 7.51
N PHE A 182 13.92 -2.63 7.27
CA PHE A 182 12.95 -2.08 8.21
C PHE A 182 12.26 -3.24 8.93
N THR A 183 12.54 -3.36 10.23
CA THR A 183 12.04 -4.43 11.10
C THR A 183 11.26 -3.79 12.23
N ASN A 184 10.01 -4.15 12.43
CA ASN A 184 9.18 -3.78 13.58
C ASN A 184 7.74 -4.32 13.44
N HIS A 185 7.34 -4.79 12.25
CA HIS A 185 6.12 -5.55 12.13
C HIS A 185 6.30 -6.95 12.72
N ILE A 186 5.21 -7.49 13.28
CA ILE A 186 5.16 -8.86 13.81
C ILE A 186 4.30 -9.77 12.93
N GLY A 187 3.64 -9.23 11.93
CA GLY A 187 2.87 -9.93 10.89
C GLY A 187 3.42 -9.61 9.50
N ASP A 188 2.97 -10.38 8.52
CA ASP A 188 3.35 -10.23 7.11
C ASP A 188 3.08 -8.81 6.62
N CYS A 189 4.08 -8.15 6.01
CA CYS A 189 3.88 -6.86 5.38
C CYS A 189 3.15 -7.05 4.06
N MET A 190 1.92 -6.53 3.95
CA MET A 190 1.05 -6.74 2.79
C MET A 190 1.12 -5.62 1.75
N SER A 191 1.39 -4.40 2.17
CA SER A 191 1.26 -3.22 1.31
C SER A 191 2.25 -2.14 1.67
N LEU A 192 2.64 -1.35 0.66
CA LEU A 192 3.52 -0.18 0.76
C LEU A 192 2.91 1.01 0.03
N ALA A 193 3.11 2.21 0.56
CA ALA A 193 2.94 3.45 -0.18
C ALA A 193 4.09 4.42 0.12
N LEU A 194 4.60 5.08 -0.91
CA LEU A 194 5.60 6.14 -0.78
C LEU A 194 4.91 7.47 -0.54
N SER A 195 5.51 8.31 0.31
CA SER A 195 5.05 9.68 0.48
C SER A 195 5.31 10.51 -0.79
N PRO A 196 4.51 11.56 -1.05
CA PRO A 196 4.71 12.41 -2.23
C PRO A 196 6.09 13.10 -2.27
N ASP A 197 6.71 13.33 -1.12
CA ASP A 197 8.04 13.94 -0.99
C ASP A 197 9.19 12.93 -1.08
N MET A 198 8.87 11.62 -1.19
CA MET A 198 9.82 10.50 -1.29
C MET A 198 10.82 10.40 -0.12
N ASN A 199 10.53 11.00 1.04
CA ASN A 199 11.39 10.91 2.24
C ASN A 199 10.93 9.82 3.20
N THR A 200 9.65 9.48 3.16
CA THR A 200 9.02 8.50 4.04
C THR A 200 8.18 7.50 3.24
N PHE A 201 7.88 6.39 3.86
CA PHE A 201 6.88 5.46 3.34
C PHE A 201 6.05 4.89 4.47
N ILE A 202 4.92 4.31 4.11
CA ILE A 202 4.06 3.61 5.05
C ILE A 202 3.89 2.17 4.63
N SER A 203 3.83 1.26 5.59
CA SER A 203 3.53 -0.15 5.40
C SER A 203 2.28 -0.55 6.16
N GLY A 204 1.50 -1.45 5.61
CA GLY A 204 0.38 -2.12 6.25
C GLY A 204 0.66 -3.61 6.36
N ALA A 205 0.29 -4.25 7.48
CA ALA A 205 0.62 -5.63 7.75
C ALA A 205 -0.52 -6.44 8.40
N CYS A 206 -0.31 -7.76 8.48
CA CYS A 206 -1.22 -8.70 9.14
C CYS A 206 -1.23 -8.56 10.68
N ASP A 207 -0.40 -7.70 11.25
CA ASP A 207 -0.47 -7.33 12.66
C ASP A 207 -1.53 -6.23 12.93
N SER A 208 -2.36 -5.90 11.95
CA SER A 208 -3.40 -4.86 11.99
C SER A 208 -2.86 -3.43 12.18
N LEU A 209 -1.55 -3.23 11.98
CA LEU A 209 -0.89 -1.96 12.17
C LEU A 209 -0.45 -1.35 10.84
N ALA A 210 -0.54 -0.04 10.74
CA ALA A 210 0.15 0.73 9.73
C ALA A 210 1.32 1.47 10.37
N LYS A 211 2.50 1.45 9.72
CA LYS A 211 3.72 2.06 10.26
C LYS A 211 4.35 3.02 9.27
N LEU A 212 4.65 4.22 9.75
CA LEU A 212 5.37 5.25 9.00
C LEU A 212 6.88 5.15 9.27
N TRP A 213 7.66 5.13 8.20
CA TRP A 213 9.10 4.93 8.24
C TRP A 213 9.84 6.09 7.58
N ASP A 214 10.99 6.41 8.10
CA ASP A 214 11.95 7.31 7.44
C ASP A 214 12.92 6.50 6.57
N LEU A 215 12.99 6.83 5.28
CA LEU A 215 13.82 6.12 4.31
C LEU A 215 15.33 6.28 4.55
N ARG A 216 15.74 7.31 5.25
CA ARG A 216 17.17 7.61 5.52
C ARG A 216 17.65 7.01 6.82
N GLU A 217 16.82 7.12 7.87
CA GLU A 217 17.18 6.65 9.21
C GLU A 217 16.87 5.16 9.40
N GLY A 218 15.99 4.58 8.58
CA GLY A 218 15.53 3.21 8.76
C GLY A 218 14.62 3.02 9.98
N ALA A 219 14.18 4.12 10.60
CA ALA A 219 13.43 4.12 11.84
C ALA A 219 11.92 4.19 11.60
N CYS A 220 11.15 3.45 12.41
CA CYS A 220 9.71 3.63 12.51
C CYS A 220 9.42 4.92 13.27
N LYS A 221 8.76 5.88 12.61
CA LYS A 221 8.41 7.18 13.20
C LYS A 221 7.07 7.16 13.93
N GLN A 222 6.07 6.49 13.34
CA GLN A 222 4.71 6.43 13.88
C GLN A 222 4.10 5.04 13.66
N THR A 223 3.19 4.66 14.53
CA THR A 223 2.42 3.41 14.41
C THR A 223 0.95 3.73 14.60
N PHE A 224 0.14 3.44 13.59
CA PHE A 224 -1.29 3.67 13.57
C PHE A 224 -2.03 2.39 13.92
N THR A 225 -2.90 2.49 14.92
CA THR A 225 -3.76 1.40 15.42
C THR A 225 -5.21 1.71 15.10
N GLY A 226 -6.08 0.71 15.14
CA GLY A 226 -7.52 0.91 14.95
C GLY A 226 -8.18 -0.17 14.10
N HIS A 227 -7.46 -0.78 13.15
CA HIS A 227 -7.95 -1.97 12.46
C HIS A 227 -7.94 -3.19 13.38
N THR A 228 -8.86 -4.12 13.13
CA THR A 228 -9.02 -5.37 13.91
C THR A 228 -8.58 -6.60 13.13
N SER A 229 -8.18 -6.43 11.87
CA SER A 229 -7.68 -7.49 10.98
C SER A 229 -6.58 -6.96 10.07
N ASP A 230 -6.11 -7.78 9.16
CA ASP A 230 -5.01 -7.55 8.22
C ASP A 230 -5.21 -6.27 7.40
N ILE A 231 -4.16 -5.47 7.24
CA ILE A 231 -4.17 -4.29 6.37
C ILE A 231 -3.60 -4.69 5.01
N ASN A 232 -4.48 -4.91 4.03
CA ASN A 232 -4.10 -5.37 2.70
C ASN A 232 -3.67 -4.25 1.75
N ALA A 233 -4.15 -3.05 1.98
CA ALA A 233 -3.92 -1.93 1.06
C ALA A 233 -3.70 -0.62 1.81
N ILE A 234 -2.82 0.22 1.26
CA ILE A 234 -2.50 1.51 1.84
C ILE A 234 -2.15 2.53 0.75
N SER A 235 -2.50 3.79 0.98
CA SER A 235 -2.19 4.88 0.05
C SER A 235 -1.99 6.20 0.80
N PHE A 236 -1.08 7.03 0.33
CA PHE A 236 -0.97 8.41 0.81
C PHE A 236 -2.01 9.31 0.16
N PHE A 237 -2.50 10.27 0.93
CA PHE A 237 -3.18 11.43 0.37
C PHE A 237 -2.20 12.28 -0.45
N PRO A 238 -2.71 12.95 -1.52
CA PRO A 238 -1.86 13.81 -2.35
C PRO A 238 -1.15 14.93 -1.59
N SER A 239 -1.72 15.36 -0.46
CA SER A 239 -1.10 16.37 0.42
C SER A 239 0.11 15.86 1.21
N GLY A 240 0.30 14.54 1.30
CA GLY A 240 1.32 13.91 2.14
C GLY A 240 1.06 13.94 3.65
N ASN A 241 -0.05 14.55 4.11
CA ASN A 241 -0.34 14.71 5.54
C ASN A 241 -1.27 13.64 6.12
N ALA A 242 -1.85 12.80 5.27
CA ALA A 242 -2.76 11.75 5.67
C ALA A 242 -2.55 10.48 4.83
N ILE A 243 -3.03 9.38 5.35
CA ILE A 243 -3.04 8.08 4.69
C ILE A 243 -4.43 7.46 4.76
N ILE A 244 -4.70 6.57 3.82
CA ILE A 244 -5.86 5.70 3.81
C ILE A 244 -5.39 4.24 3.84
N THR A 245 -6.03 3.43 4.66
CA THR A 245 -5.80 1.98 4.76
C THR A 245 -7.07 1.23 4.44
N GLY A 246 -6.93 0.03 3.90
CA GLY A 246 -8.01 -0.90 3.67
C GLY A 246 -7.69 -2.25 4.30
N SER A 247 -8.65 -2.84 5.00
CA SER A 247 -8.45 -4.02 5.84
C SER A 247 -9.50 -5.10 5.59
N ASP A 248 -9.15 -6.33 5.99
CA ASP A 248 -10.07 -7.46 6.04
C ASP A 248 -11.17 -7.30 7.10
N ASP A 249 -11.08 -6.28 7.98
CA ASP A 249 -12.17 -5.90 8.87
C ASP A 249 -13.35 -5.21 8.17
N CYS A 250 -13.36 -5.22 6.83
CA CYS A 250 -14.38 -4.63 5.96
C CYS A 250 -14.43 -3.10 5.98
N SER A 251 -13.42 -2.45 6.52
CA SER A 251 -13.36 -0.99 6.64
C SER A 251 -12.15 -0.39 5.93
N CYS A 252 -12.30 0.88 5.52
CA CYS A 252 -11.16 1.75 5.24
C CYS A 252 -11.05 2.78 6.36
N LYS A 253 -9.84 3.19 6.71
CA LYS A 253 -9.60 4.19 7.75
C LYS A 253 -8.63 5.25 7.27
N MET A 254 -8.92 6.51 7.60
CA MET A 254 -8.04 7.63 7.35
C MET A 254 -7.34 8.06 8.63
N TYR A 255 -6.03 8.24 8.53
CA TYR A 255 -5.18 8.73 9.63
C TYR A 255 -4.48 10.02 9.22
N ASP A 256 -4.44 10.99 10.12
CA ASP A 256 -3.64 12.22 9.98
C ASP A 256 -2.26 12.00 10.61
N LEU A 257 -1.20 12.16 9.80
CA LEU A 257 0.19 11.94 10.23
C LEU A 257 0.68 13.00 11.24
N ARG A 258 0.07 14.17 11.28
CA ARG A 258 0.45 15.27 12.19
C ARG A 258 -0.13 15.09 13.59
N SER A 259 -1.35 14.56 13.67
CA SER A 259 -2.02 14.30 14.94
C SER A 259 -1.81 12.89 15.47
N ASP A 260 -1.23 12.00 14.65
CA ASP A 260 -1.05 10.56 14.95
C ASP A 260 -2.38 9.86 15.33
N GLN A 261 -3.48 10.23 14.64
CA GLN A 261 -4.82 9.76 14.98
C GLN A 261 -5.61 9.28 13.77
N GLU A 262 -6.54 8.34 14.03
CA GLU A 262 -7.64 8.05 13.11
C GLU A 262 -8.57 9.26 13.05
N VAL A 263 -8.85 9.74 11.84
CA VAL A 263 -9.71 10.88 11.58
C VAL A 263 -11.13 10.44 11.27
N ILE A 264 -11.26 9.39 10.44
CA ILE A 264 -12.55 8.88 9.99
C ILE A 264 -12.44 7.43 9.52
N GLY A 265 -13.44 6.63 9.85
CA GLY A 265 -13.63 5.27 9.31
C GLY A 265 -14.73 5.24 8.24
N TYR A 266 -14.48 4.49 7.18
CA TYR A 266 -15.42 4.26 6.06
C TYR A 266 -15.85 2.81 6.13
N GLN A 267 -17.07 2.60 6.57
CA GLN A 267 -17.65 1.26 6.73
C GLN A 267 -19.10 1.26 6.33
N ASP A 268 -19.53 0.22 5.64
CA ASP A 268 -20.91 -0.08 5.35
C ASP A 268 -21.28 -1.38 6.05
N THR A 269 -22.14 -1.31 7.05
CA THR A 269 -22.53 -2.47 7.88
C THR A 269 -23.26 -3.56 7.07
N SER A 270 -23.70 -3.25 5.86
CA SER A 270 -24.30 -4.24 4.95
C SER A 270 -23.23 -5.05 4.19
N LEU A 271 -21.99 -4.59 4.16
CA LEU A 271 -20.88 -5.27 3.49
C LEU A 271 -20.14 -6.18 4.48
N ASN A 272 -19.98 -7.43 4.07
CA ASN A 272 -19.18 -8.43 4.79
C ASN A 272 -18.09 -8.96 3.87
N ALA A 273 -17.28 -8.05 3.36
CA ALA A 273 -16.19 -8.35 2.43
C ALA A 273 -14.96 -7.52 2.79
N GLY A 274 -13.79 -8.14 2.83
CA GLY A 274 -12.54 -7.47 3.10
C GLY A 274 -12.15 -6.49 1.99
N VAL A 275 -11.40 -5.45 2.35
CA VAL A 275 -10.84 -4.50 1.40
C VAL A 275 -9.53 -5.07 0.86
N THR A 276 -9.44 -5.19 -0.46
CA THR A 276 -8.25 -5.75 -1.14
C THR A 276 -7.35 -4.67 -1.72
N SER A 277 -7.90 -3.50 -2.05
CA SER A 277 -7.14 -2.40 -2.66
C SER A 277 -7.76 -1.05 -2.37
N VAL A 278 -6.93 -0.01 -2.26
CA VAL A 278 -7.37 1.38 -2.10
C VAL A 278 -6.61 2.30 -3.04
N ALA A 279 -7.30 3.31 -3.54
CA ALA A 279 -6.72 4.37 -4.34
C ALA A 279 -7.48 5.68 -4.11
N LEU A 280 -6.78 6.80 -4.26
CA LEU A 280 -7.33 8.14 -4.09
C LEU A 280 -7.44 8.87 -5.43
N SER A 281 -8.45 9.71 -5.55
CA SER A 281 -8.47 10.71 -6.62
C SER A 281 -7.36 11.75 -6.42
N ASN A 282 -6.92 12.41 -7.50
CA ASN A 282 -5.89 13.45 -7.43
C ASN A 282 -6.24 14.61 -6.49
N SER A 283 -7.54 14.87 -6.28
CA SER A 283 -8.00 15.87 -5.31
C SER A 283 -8.00 15.37 -3.86
N GLY A 284 -7.82 14.08 -3.62
CA GLY A 284 -8.01 13.45 -2.32
C GLY A 284 -9.48 13.32 -1.89
N ARG A 285 -10.46 13.82 -2.70
CA ARG A 285 -11.87 13.83 -2.31
C ARG A 285 -12.56 12.49 -2.40
N LEU A 286 -12.15 11.62 -3.33
CA LEU A 286 -12.73 10.31 -3.53
C LEU A 286 -11.74 9.22 -3.16
N ILE A 287 -12.22 8.25 -2.41
CA ILE A 287 -11.53 7.01 -2.09
C ILE A 287 -12.19 5.90 -2.92
N PHE A 288 -11.39 5.20 -3.71
CA PHE A 288 -11.80 4.00 -4.42
C PHE A 288 -11.29 2.79 -3.64
N ALA A 289 -12.20 1.95 -3.20
CA ALA A 289 -11.88 0.74 -2.45
C ALA A 289 -12.41 -0.49 -3.20
N GLY A 290 -11.52 -1.40 -3.56
CA GLY A 290 -11.86 -2.71 -4.11
C GLY A 290 -12.11 -3.68 -2.96
N TYR A 291 -13.20 -4.45 -3.06
CA TYR A 291 -13.61 -5.40 -2.06
C TYR A 291 -13.59 -6.83 -2.61
N ASP A 292 -13.55 -7.79 -1.72
CA ASP A 292 -13.56 -9.21 -2.06
C ASP A 292 -14.93 -9.71 -2.59
N ASP A 293 -15.96 -8.85 -2.53
CA ASP A 293 -17.26 -9.05 -3.16
C ASP A 293 -17.28 -8.74 -4.67
N PHE A 294 -16.08 -8.54 -5.27
CA PHE A 294 -15.85 -8.17 -6.68
C PHE A 294 -16.32 -6.78 -7.08
N ASN A 295 -16.68 -5.94 -6.13
CA ASN A 295 -17.11 -4.57 -6.37
C ASN A 295 -16.04 -3.56 -5.96
N CYS A 296 -16.09 -2.39 -6.60
CA CYS A 296 -15.35 -1.21 -6.18
C CYS A 296 -16.36 -0.21 -5.60
N HIS A 297 -16.21 0.10 -4.33
CA HIS A 297 -17.00 1.12 -3.67
C HIS A 297 -16.27 2.44 -3.62
N ILE A 298 -17.00 3.53 -3.74
CA ILE A 298 -16.45 4.88 -3.75
C ILE A 298 -16.96 5.61 -2.52
N TRP A 299 -16.04 6.27 -1.80
CA TRP A 299 -16.33 7.01 -0.59
C TRP A 299 -15.96 8.48 -0.74
N ASP A 300 -16.76 9.36 -0.17
CA ASP A 300 -16.40 10.77 0.03
C ASP A 300 -15.45 10.86 1.23
N SER A 301 -14.20 11.25 1.00
CA SER A 301 -13.18 11.29 2.03
C SER A 301 -13.47 12.25 3.18
N LEU A 302 -14.25 13.31 2.94
CA LEU A 302 -14.59 14.31 3.95
C LEU A 302 -15.83 13.95 4.76
N LYS A 303 -16.83 13.34 4.11
CA LYS A 303 -18.12 13.05 4.74
C LYS A 303 -18.25 11.63 5.27
N GLY A 304 -17.40 10.71 4.83
CA GLY A 304 -17.49 9.31 5.18
C GLY A 304 -18.67 8.59 4.52
N GLU A 305 -19.32 9.22 3.56
CA GLU A 305 -20.49 8.68 2.86
C GLU A 305 -20.06 7.89 1.62
N LYS A 306 -20.79 6.81 1.34
CA LYS A 306 -20.68 6.05 0.09
C LYS A 306 -21.35 6.85 -1.03
N VAL A 307 -20.67 6.98 -2.18
CA VAL A 307 -21.09 7.81 -3.31
C VAL A 307 -21.63 6.98 -4.46
#